data_a7d211fad41a805f3d7ed4e156b1ef9d
#
_entry.id   a7d211fad41a805f3d7ed4e156b1ef9d
#
_cell.length_a   1.000
_cell.length_b   1.000
_cell.length_c   1.000
_cell.angle_alpha   90.00
_cell.angle_beta   90.00
_cell.angle_gamma   90.00
#
_symmetry.space_group_name_H-M   'P 1'
#
loop_
_entity.id
_entity.type
_entity.pdbx_description
1 polymer ?
#
loop_
_entity_poly.entity_id
_entity_poly.type
_entity_poly.pdbx_seq_one_letter_code
_entity_poly.pdbx_strand_id
1 'polypeptide(L)' 'MEDAKYLAVCLEALSNLLSFGKNNSINGVNPLVVELEKMGMCDVLEKLQYHPVEFVYDKTLKLLETYFEIQYNE' A
#
# COMPACT_ATOMS: atom_id res chain seq x y z
N MET A 1 19.45 -4.05 11.40
CA MET A 1 19.15 -3.61 10.03
C MET A 1 18.17 -2.48 10.02
N GLU A 2 18.40 -1.54 9.15
CA GLU A 2 17.52 -0.38 9.03
C GLU A 2 16.40 -0.59 8.04
N ASP A 3 16.24 -1.82 7.56
CA ASP A 3 15.27 -2.11 6.52
C ASP A 3 13.85 -1.72 6.89
N ALA A 4 13.47 -1.94 8.15
CA ALA A 4 12.13 -1.60 8.59
C ALA A 4 11.88 -0.09 8.52
N LYS A 5 12.88 0.72 8.83
CA LYS A 5 12.76 2.17 8.73
C LYS A 5 12.56 2.61 7.29
N TYR A 6 13.34 2.04 6.39
CA TYR A 6 13.22 2.39 4.98
C TYR A 6 11.88 1.94 4.44
N LEU A 7 11.43 0.76 4.84
CA LEU A 7 10.11 0.29 4.42
C LEU A 7 9.01 1.20 4.94
N ALA A 8 9.12 1.65 6.19
CA ALA A 8 8.12 2.55 6.74
C ALA A 8 8.06 3.85 5.96
N VAL A 9 9.22 4.41 5.59
CA VAL A 9 9.27 5.64 4.81
C VAL A 9 8.65 5.41 3.42
N CYS A 10 8.97 4.29 2.79
CA CYS A 10 8.42 3.97 1.49
C CYS A 10 6.90 3.79 1.54
N LEU A 11 6.43 3.11 2.58
CA LEU A 11 4.99 2.90 2.74
C LEU A 11 4.28 4.21 3.01
N GLU A 12 4.91 5.10 3.77
CA GLU A 12 4.34 6.42 4.03
C GLU A 12 4.24 7.22 2.74
N ALA A 13 5.31 7.22 1.94
CA ALA A 13 5.33 7.92 0.67
C ALA A 13 4.25 7.34 -0.26
N LEU A 14 4.15 6.03 -0.28
CA LEU A 14 3.15 5.35 -1.11
C LEU A 14 1.74 5.75 -0.67
N SER A 15 1.51 5.82 0.64
CA SER A 15 0.22 6.23 1.17
C SER A 15 -0.14 7.64 0.71
N ASN A 16 0.84 8.56 0.74
CA ASN A 16 0.62 9.93 0.30
C ASN A 16 0.31 10.00 -1.18
N LEU A 17 1.04 9.23 -1.99
CA LEU A 17 0.78 9.19 -3.43
C LEU A 17 -0.60 8.63 -3.74
N LEU A 18 -0.99 7.58 -3.06
CA LEU A 18 -2.30 6.98 -3.30
C LEU A 18 -3.42 7.88 -2.84
N SER A 19 -3.22 8.62 -1.77
CA SER A 19 -4.19 9.61 -1.31
C SER A 19 -4.36 10.71 -2.36
N PHE A 20 -3.26 11.17 -2.94
CA PHE A 20 -3.30 12.14 -4.01
C PHE A 20 -4.07 11.59 -5.21
N GLY A 21 -3.78 10.36 -5.60
CA GLY A 21 -4.47 9.72 -6.70
C GLY A 21 -5.96 9.57 -6.45
N LYS A 22 -6.32 9.26 -5.21
CA LYS A 22 -7.72 9.14 -4.84
C LYS A 22 -8.45 10.46 -5.01
N ASN A 23 -7.80 11.56 -4.59
CA ASN A 23 -8.40 12.89 -4.72
C ASN A 23 -8.51 13.33 -6.18
N ASN A 24 -7.77 12.69 -7.07
CA ASN A 24 -7.79 12.98 -8.49
C ASN A 24 -8.34 11.81 -9.29
N SER A 25 -9.27 11.07 -8.68
CA SER A 25 -9.88 9.91 -9.33
C SER A 25 -10.58 10.28 -10.63
N ILE A 26 -10.51 9.37 -11.59
CA ILE A 26 -11.16 9.54 -12.89
C ILE A 26 -12.26 8.48 -12.97
N ASN A 27 -13.51 8.93 -13.07
CA ASN A 27 -14.66 8.03 -13.12
C ASN A 27 -14.69 7.07 -11.93
N GLY A 28 -14.29 7.59 -10.76
CA GLY A 28 -14.29 6.78 -9.54
C GLY A 28 -13.13 5.83 -9.41
N VAL A 29 -12.15 5.92 -10.32
CA VAL A 29 -11.00 5.03 -10.30
C VAL A 29 -9.75 5.83 -9.94
N ASN A 30 -8.98 5.32 -9.00
CA ASN A 30 -7.70 5.90 -8.63
C ASN A 30 -6.66 5.46 -9.66
N PRO A 31 -6.15 6.38 -10.51
CA PRO A 31 -5.24 5.97 -11.58
C PRO A 31 -3.91 5.42 -11.07
N LEU A 32 -3.47 5.85 -9.89
CA LEU A 32 -2.23 5.33 -9.34
C LEU A 32 -2.37 3.90 -8.87
N VAL A 33 -3.55 3.53 -8.36
CA VAL A 33 -3.79 2.14 -8.00
C VAL A 33 -3.66 1.23 -9.22
N VAL A 34 -4.25 1.65 -10.34
CA VAL A 34 -4.19 0.88 -11.56
C VAL A 34 -2.74 0.68 -12.01
N GLU A 35 -1.98 1.76 -12.01
CA GLU A 35 -0.58 1.68 -12.44
C GLU A 35 0.25 0.79 -11.52
N LEU A 36 0.04 0.92 -10.21
CA LEU A 36 0.79 0.12 -9.25
C LEU A 36 0.44 -1.36 -9.36
N GLU A 37 -0.82 -1.68 -9.63
CA GLU A 37 -1.21 -3.06 -9.84
C GLU A 37 -0.51 -3.66 -11.06
N LYS A 38 -0.40 -2.88 -12.12
CA LYS A 38 0.30 -3.33 -13.32
C LYS A 38 1.77 -3.62 -13.05
N MET A 39 2.35 -2.91 -12.10
CA MET A 39 3.76 -3.08 -11.74
C MET A 39 3.98 -4.23 -10.76
N GLY A 40 2.92 -4.88 -10.31
CA GLY A 40 3.03 -5.97 -9.36
C GLY A 40 3.13 -5.53 -7.92
N MET A 41 2.75 -4.28 -7.63
CA MET A 41 2.85 -3.76 -6.27
C MET A 41 1.98 -4.54 -5.29
N CYS A 42 0.85 -5.05 -5.76
CA CYS A 42 -0.04 -5.81 -4.90
C CYS A 42 0.66 -7.03 -4.32
N ASP A 43 1.44 -7.73 -5.15
CA ASP A 43 2.20 -8.89 -4.69
C ASP A 43 3.24 -8.49 -3.63
N VAL A 44 3.90 -7.37 -3.85
CA VAL A 44 4.90 -6.87 -2.90
C VAL A 44 4.24 -6.55 -1.57
N LEU A 45 3.12 -5.85 -1.61
CA LEU A 45 2.41 -5.49 -0.38
C LEU A 45 1.88 -6.72 0.35
N GLU A 46 1.41 -7.71 -0.39
CA GLU A 46 0.95 -8.95 0.24
C GLU A 46 2.07 -9.66 0.98
N LYS A 47 3.27 -9.60 0.45
CA LYS A 47 4.41 -10.17 1.15
C LYS A 47 4.77 -9.37 2.39
N LEU A 48 4.66 -8.06 2.31
CA LEU A 48 5.01 -7.21 3.44
C LEU A 48 4.03 -7.34 4.60
N GLN A 49 2.82 -7.83 4.36
CA GLN A 49 1.88 -8.03 5.46
C GLN A 49 2.36 -9.09 6.45
N TYR A 50 3.34 -9.89 6.05
CA TYR A 50 3.93 -10.90 6.94
C TYR A 50 5.23 -10.43 7.57
N HIS A 51 5.55 -9.15 7.42
CA HIS A 51 6.78 -8.61 7.99
C HIS A 51 6.73 -8.70 9.51
N PRO A 52 7.85 -9.09 10.16
CA PRO A 52 7.84 -9.26 11.61
C PRO A 52 7.73 -7.95 12.40
N VAL A 53 8.06 -6.82 11.79
CA VAL A 53 7.96 -5.54 12.48
C VAL A 53 6.52 -5.03 12.36
N GLU A 54 5.90 -4.79 13.50
CA GLU A 54 4.48 -4.51 13.56
C GLU A 54 4.06 -3.29 12.77
N PHE A 55 4.81 -2.20 12.84
CA PHE A 55 4.38 -1.00 12.15
C PHE A 55 4.46 -1.16 10.62
N VAL A 56 5.35 -2.00 10.12
CA VAL A 56 5.39 -2.30 8.69
C VAL A 56 4.14 -3.08 8.28
N TYR A 57 3.81 -4.08 9.06
CA TYR A 57 2.62 -4.88 8.85
C TYR A 57 1.36 -4.02 8.87
N ASP A 58 1.22 -3.16 9.90
CA ASP A 58 0.04 -2.33 10.05
C ASP A 58 -0.13 -1.36 8.87
N LYS A 59 0.95 -0.70 8.47
CA LYS A 59 0.89 0.24 7.36
C LYS A 59 0.54 -0.46 6.06
N THR A 60 1.10 -1.64 5.86
CA THR A 60 0.83 -2.43 4.67
C THR A 60 -0.63 -2.84 4.60
N LEU A 61 -1.17 -3.33 5.70
CA LEU A 61 -2.56 -3.72 5.76
C LEU A 61 -3.49 -2.55 5.46
N LYS A 62 -3.19 -1.40 6.02
CA LYS A 62 -4.01 -0.22 5.77
C LYS A 62 -4.01 0.15 4.30
N LEU A 63 -2.85 0.06 3.65
CA LEU A 63 -2.78 0.37 2.22
C LEU A 63 -3.61 -0.61 1.41
N LEU A 64 -3.49 -1.90 1.70
CA LEU A 64 -4.23 -2.90 0.97
C LEU A 64 -5.72 -2.73 1.14
N GLU A 65 -6.17 -2.47 2.34
CA GLU A 65 -7.60 -2.34 2.62
C GLU A 65 -8.17 -1.03 2.07
N THR A 66 -7.39 0.04 2.15
CA THR A 66 -7.88 1.36 1.77
C THR A 66 -7.89 1.57 0.26
N TYR A 67 -6.85 1.14 -0.43
CA TYR A 67 -6.68 1.49 -1.82
C TYR A 67 -6.81 0.32 -2.78
N PHE A 68 -6.52 -0.90 -2.34
CA PHE A 68 -6.59 -2.06 -3.21
C PHE A 68 -7.81 -2.92 -2.93
N GLU A 69 -8.62 -2.51 -1.96
CA GLU A 69 -9.89 -3.15 -1.64
C GLU A 69 -9.75 -4.63 -1.31
N ILE A 70 -8.61 -5.00 -0.76
CA ILE A 70 -8.37 -6.36 -0.33
C ILE A 70 -8.75 -6.44 1.14
N GLN A 71 -9.60 -7.40 1.46
CA GLN A 71 -10.06 -7.58 2.82
C GLN A 71 -9.48 -8.87 3.39
N TYR A 72 -8.92 -8.75 4.56
CA TYR A 72 -8.36 -9.89 5.26
C TYR A 72 -9.21 -10.18 6.48
N ASN A 73 -9.92 -11.29 6.45
CA ASN A 73 -10.75 -11.71 7.56
C ASN A 73 -9.95 -12.66 8.44
N GLU A 74 -9.87 -12.34 9.71
CA GLU A 74 -9.12 -13.15 10.66
C GLU A 74 -9.89 -14.34 11.16
#